data_6308faacdb78ee25ba55678e1f838784
#
_entry.id   6308faacdb78ee25ba55678e1f838784
#
_cell.length_a   1.000
_cell.length_b   1.000
_cell.length_c   1.000
_cell.angle_alpha   90.00
_cell.angle_beta   90.00
_cell.angle_gamma   90.00
#
_symmetry.space_group_name_H-M   'P 1'
#
loop_
_entity.id
_entity.type
_entity.pdbx_description
1 polymer ?
#
loop_
_entity_poly.entity_id
_entity_poly.type
_entity_poly.pdbx_seq_one_letter_code
_entity_poly.pdbx_strand_id
1 'polypeptide(L)'
;MQSCQEKLVQGLMALGLVLSSPQQEQLLNFVKLITKWNKAYNLTAVRDPLEMVALHLLDSLAILPHVEPPRVADIGTGAGLPGIPLAICMPDCHFTLVDSNSKKTRFVQQAVLELKLENVEVLHSRVELLKPEHLFTTVMSRAFANMNDILQLTTHLLADNGILLAMKGLVPEQELAQLNTNYTVIPLKVPGIEAERCLIRMEKNKHG
;
A
#
# COMPACT_ATOMS: atom_id res chain seq x y z
N MET A 1 -8.37 22.41 1.80
CA MET A 1 -7.14 21.91 1.12
C MET A 1 -5.86 22.44 1.75
N GLN A 2 -5.81 23.72 2.16
CA GLN A 2 -4.64 24.27 2.86
C GLN A 2 -4.31 23.46 4.13
N SER A 3 -5.28 23.17 4.97
CA SER A 3 -5.11 22.33 6.18
C SER A 3 -4.63 20.92 5.86
N CYS A 4 -5.04 20.32 4.73
CA CYS A 4 -4.54 19.02 4.29
C CYS A 4 -3.06 19.08 3.89
N GLN A 5 -2.65 20.16 3.21
CA GLN A 5 -1.26 20.38 2.84
C GLN A 5 -0.38 20.57 4.08
N GLU A 6 -0.80 21.40 5.01
CA GLU A 6 -0.08 21.63 6.29
C GLU A 6 0.09 20.31 7.06
N LYS A 7 -1.00 19.52 7.17
CA LYS A 7 -0.97 18.21 7.84
C LYS A 7 -0.05 17.21 7.11
N LEU A 8 -0.07 17.19 5.77
CA LEU A 8 0.81 16.34 4.99
C LEU A 8 2.28 16.71 5.21
N VAL A 9 2.63 17.99 5.11
CA VAL A 9 4.02 18.46 5.33
C VAL A 9 4.52 18.12 6.72
N GLN A 10 3.72 18.41 7.76
CA GLN A 10 4.07 18.06 9.14
C GLN A 10 4.25 16.54 9.32
N GLY A 11 3.34 15.75 8.74
CA GLY A 11 3.43 14.30 8.79
C GLY A 11 4.66 13.73 8.08
N LEU A 12 5.00 14.26 6.89
CA LEU A 12 6.22 13.88 6.16
C LEU A 12 7.49 14.18 6.97
N MET A 13 7.56 15.36 7.58
CA MET A 13 8.67 15.73 8.47
C MET A 13 8.79 14.77 9.66
N ALA A 14 7.67 14.41 10.28
CA ALA A 14 7.65 13.47 11.40
C ALA A 14 8.03 12.03 10.99
N LEU A 15 7.75 11.63 9.74
CA LEU A 15 8.21 10.37 9.16
C LEU A 15 9.67 10.41 8.67
N GLY A 16 10.32 11.58 8.66
CA GLY A 16 11.66 11.77 8.10
C GLY A 16 11.71 11.66 6.57
N LEU A 17 10.58 11.89 5.89
CA LEU A 17 10.46 11.79 4.44
C LEU A 17 10.57 13.16 3.78
N VAL A 18 11.39 13.24 2.73
CA VAL A 18 11.55 14.45 1.90
C VAL A 18 10.95 14.17 0.54
N LEU A 19 9.83 14.82 0.21
CA LEU A 19 9.16 14.72 -1.07
C LEU A 19 9.19 16.06 -1.80
N SER A 20 9.33 15.99 -3.12
CA SER A 20 9.23 17.17 -3.98
C SER A 20 7.81 17.79 -3.95
N SER A 21 7.71 19.07 -4.28
CA SER A 21 6.40 19.76 -4.36
C SER A 21 5.43 19.08 -5.35
N PRO A 22 5.85 18.59 -6.53
CA PRO A 22 4.98 17.83 -7.41
C PRO A 22 4.44 16.53 -6.77
N GLN A 23 5.27 15.77 -6.05
CA GLN A 23 4.82 14.56 -5.36
C GLN A 23 3.79 14.87 -4.26
N GLN A 24 4.03 15.91 -3.47
CA GLN A 24 3.07 16.36 -2.46
C GLN A 24 1.74 16.79 -3.10
N GLU A 25 1.78 17.48 -4.23
CA GLU A 25 0.57 17.86 -4.97
C GLU A 25 -0.18 16.65 -5.52
N GLN A 26 0.52 15.66 -6.09
CA GLN A 26 -0.08 14.40 -6.55
C GLN A 26 -0.76 13.65 -5.39
N LEU A 27 -0.14 13.56 -4.21
CA LEU A 27 -0.73 12.96 -3.02
C LEU A 27 -2.03 13.67 -2.60
N LEU A 28 -2.05 15.00 -2.57
CA LEU A 28 -3.24 15.77 -2.24
C LEU A 28 -4.33 15.65 -3.30
N ASN A 29 -3.95 15.59 -4.58
CA ASN A 29 -4.88 15.34 -5.67
C ASN A 29 -5.49 13.93 -5.56
N PHE A 30 -4.74 12.94 -5.13
CA PHE A 30 -5.25 11.61 -4.85
C PHE A 30 -6.33 11.63 -3.74
N VAL A 31 -6.14 12.38 -2.65
CA VAL A 31 -7.18 12.57 -1.62
C VAL A 31 -8.44 13.20 -2.21
N LYS A 32 -8.30 14.22 -3.09
CA LYS A 32 -9.47 14.83 -3.78
C LYS A 32 -10.21 13.79 -4.62
N LEU A 33 -9.48 12.93 -5.35
CA LEU A 33 -10.08 11.86 -6.15
C LEU A 33 -10.85 10.86 -5.29
N ILE A 34 -10.23 10.36 -4.20
CA ILE A 34 -10.93 9.49 -3.25
C ILE A 34 -12.20 10.16 -2.75
N THR A 35 -12.12 11.42 -2.30
CA THR A 35 -13.28 12.17 -1.76
C THR A 35 -14.41 12.29 -2.79
N LYS A 36 -14.07 12.57 -4.04
CA LYS A 36 -15.03 12.70 -5.15
C LYS A 36 -15.72 11.36 -5.42
N TRP A 37 -14.94 10.29 -5.61
CA TRP A 37 -15.45 8.99 -6.03
C TRP A 37 -16.09 8.20 -4.88
N ASN A 38 -15.69 8.46 -3.63
CA ASN A 38 -16.22 7.78 -2.45
C ASN A 38 -17.73 7.99 -2.27
N LYS A 39 -18.28 9.09 -2.81
CA LYS A 39 -19.73 9.37 -2.80
C LYS A 39 -20.55 8.32 -3.56
N ALA A 40 -19.97 7.75 -4.63
CA ALA A 40 -20.66 6.78 -5.49
C ALA A 40 -20.20 5.34 -5.29
N TYR A 41 -18.91 5.14 -4.92
CA TYR A 41 -18.29 3.81 -4.94
C TYR A 41 -18.04 3.21 -3.56
N ASN A 42 -18.19 3.99 -2.47
CA ASN A 42 -17.89 3.54 -1.11
C ASN A 42 -16.46 2.92 -1.01
N LEU A 43 -15.47 3.66 -1.48
CA LEU A 43 -14.06 3.23 -1.53
C LEU A 43 -13.45 3.05 -0.15
N THR A 44 -13.83 3.92 0.79
CA THR A 44 -13.35 3.95 2.17
C THR A 44 -14.43 4.44 3.13
N ALA A 45 -14.35 4.00 4.39
CA ALA A 45 -15.22 4.49 5.46
C ALA A 45 -14.87 5.92 5.88
N VAL A 46 -13.64 6.36 5.68
CA VAL A 46 -13.19 7.72 6.02
C VAL A 46 -13.83 8.72 5.05
N ARG A 47 -14.42 9.79 5.60
CA ARG A 47 -15.16 10.79 4.80
C ARG A 47 -14.47 12.16 4.80
N ASP A 48 -13.79 12.52 5.88
CA ASP A 48 -13.09 13.78 6.01
C ASP A 48 -11.74 13.74 5.27
N PRO A 49 -11.50 14.64 4.28
CA PRO A 49 -10.20 14.72 3.60
C PRO A 49 -9.01 14.95 4.54
N LEU A 50 -9.22 15.63 5.65
CA LEU A 50 -8.15 15.87 6.63
C LEU A 50 -7.76 14.57 7.38
N GLU A 51 -8.74 13.71 7.67
CA GLU A 51 -8.49 12.37 8.21
C GLU A 51 -7.83 11.46 7.16
N MET A 52 -8.21 11.58 5.88
CA MET A 52 -7.59 10.80 4.79
C MET A 52 -6.09 11.09 4.67
N VAL A 53 -5.61 12.29 4.99
CA VAL A 53 -4.17 12.58 4.99
C VAL A 53 -3.44 11.66 5.97
N ALA A 54 -3.94 11.47 7.19
CA ALA A 54 -3.30 10.58 8.16
C ALA A 54 -3.55 9.10 7.83
N LEU A 55 -4.83 8.71 7.69
CA LEU A 55 -5.26 7.31 7.60
C LEU A 55 -5.00 6.67 6.23
N HIS A 56 -4.78 7.46 5.19
CA HIS A 56 -4.52 6.96 3.84
C HIS A 56 -3.14 7.32 3.34
N LEU A 57 -2.71 8.60 3.43
CA LEU A 57 -1.40 8.98 2.91
C LEU A 57 -0.28 8.62 3.88
N LEU A 58 -0.28 9.17 5.10
CA LEU A 58 0.83 8.98 6.04
C LEU A 58 0.93 7.52 6.50
N ASP A 59 -0.20 6.83 6.70
CA ASP A 59 -0.23 5.39 7.00
C ASP A 59 0.43 4.57 5.86
N SER A 60 0.13 4.89 4.59
CA SER A 60 0.77 4.25 3.44
C SER A 60 2.26 4.58 3.33
N LEU A 61 2.65 5.83 3.56
CA LEU A 61 4.03 6.29 3.44
C LEU A 61 4.93 5.82 4.59
N ALA A 62 4.36 5.44 5.73
CA ALA A 62 5.12 4.90 6.86
C ALA A 62 5.89 3.62 6.50
N ILE A 63 5.46 2.87 5.49
CA ILE A 63 6.17 1.66 5.05
C ILE A 63 7.17 1.92 3.92
N LEU A 64 7.27 3.12 3.39
CA LEU A 64 8.15 3.46 2.26
C LEU A 64 9.61 3.00 2.46
N PRO A 65 10.24 3.16 3.67
CA PRO A 65 11.61 2.71 3.89
C PRO A 65 11.80 1.19 3.84
N HIS A 66 10.73 0.42 3.84
CA HIS A 66 10.75 -1.05 3.86
C HIS A 66 10.43 -1.68 2.51
N VAL A 67 10.06 -0.86 1.52
CA VAL A 67 9.73 -1.34 0.17
C VAL A 67 11.01 -1.56 -0.63
N GLU A 68 11.19 -2.77 -1.15
CA GLU A 68 12.34 -3.12 -1.98
C GLU A 68 12.02 -3.02 -3.47
N PRO A 69 12.69 -2.12 -4.21
CA PRO A 69 12.54 -2.00 -5.66
C PRO A 69 13.15 -3.22 -6.38
N PRO A 70 12.98 -3.40 -7.71
CA PRO A 70 12.31 -2.46 -8.62
C PRO A 70 10.84 -2.79 -8.91
N ARG A 71 10.28 -3.90 -8.41
CA ARG A 71 8.94 -4.38 -8.78
C ARG A 71 8.10 -4.66 -7.55
N VAL A 72 7.00 -3.95 -7.41
CA VAL A 72 6.10 -4.03 -6.25
C VAL A 72 4.70 -4.46 -6.69
N ALA A 73 4.10 -5.43 -5.97
CA ALA A 73 2.69 -5.75 -6.10
C ALA A 73 1.92 -5.33 -4.85
N ASP A 74 0.78 -4.67 -5.01
CA ASP A 74 -0.17 -4.35 -3.95
C ASP A 74 -1.42 -5.22 -4.12
N ILE A 75 -1.58 -6.21 -3.24
CA ILE A 75 -2.63 -7.22 -3.33
C ILE A 75 -3.81 -6.84 -2.45
N GLY A 76 -4.99 -6.76 -3.08
CA GLY A 76 -6.18 -6.23 -2.45
C GLY A 76 -6.08 -4.71 -2.26
N THR A 77 -5.58 -4.02 -3.28
CA THR A 77 -5.24 -2.59 -3.22
C THR A 77 -6.41 -1.68 -2.83
N GLY A 78 -7.64 -2.14 -2.99
CA GLY A 78 -8.83 -1.39 -2.61
C GLY A 78 -8.96 -0.05 -3.33
N ALA A 79 -8.85 1.04 -2.57
CA ALA A 79 -8.83 2.39 -3.11
C ALA A 79 -7.44 2.82 -3.62
N GLY A 80 -6.55 1.86 -3.98
CA GLY A 80 -5.17 2.16 -4.38
C GLY A 80 -4.23 2.42 -3.20
N LEU A 81 -4.48 1.79 -2.05
CA LEU A 81 -3.76 2.02 -0.80
C LEU A 81 -3.13 0.72 -0.26
N PRO A 82 -1.83 0.68 -0.03
CA PRO A 82 -0.86 1.77 -0.06
C PRO A 82 -0.24 2.07 -1.44
N GLY A 83 -0.59 1.34 -2.49
CA GLY A 83 0.09 1.32 -3.78
C GLY A 83 0.26 2.68 -4.45
N ILE A 84 -0.81 3.48 -4.60
CA ILE A 84 -0.72 4.81 -5.28
C ILE A 84 0.19 5.78 -4.51
N PRO A 85 0.06 6.00 -3.18
CA PRO A 85 0.98 6.86 -2.45
C PRO A 85 2.45 6.46 -2.59
N LEU A 86 2.74 5.16 -2.56
CA LEU A 86 4.11 4.65 -2.72
C LEU A 86 4.62 4.84 -4.15
N ALA A 87 3.79 4.58 -5.16
CA ALA A 87 4.15 4.78 -6.56
C ALA A 87 4.49 6.24 -6.88
N ILE A 88 3.77 7.20 -6.27
CA ILE A 88 4.09 8.64 -6.38
C ILE A 88 5.48 8.93 -5.80
N CYS A 89 5.86 8.26 -4.71
CA CYS A 89 7.15 8.49 -4.05
C CYS A 89 8.32 7.73 -4.69
N MET A 90 8.05 6.68 -5.47
CA MET A 90 9.04 5.79 -6.09
C MET A 90 8.83 5.72 -7.61
N PRO A 91 9.05 6.81 -8.37
CA PRO A 91 8.75 6.86 -9.80
C PRO A 91 9.54 5.86 -10.65
N ASP A 92 10.73 5.46 -10.20
CA ASP A 92 11.59 4.49 -10.87
C ASP A 92 11.25 3.02 -10.53
N CYS A 93 10.26 2.80 -9.67
CA CYS A 93 9.80 1.49 -9.26
C CYS A 93 8.47 1.16 -9.93
N HIS A 94 8.33 -0.04 -10.49
CA HIS A 94 7.11 -0.48 -11.14
C HIS A 94 6.12 -1.07 -10.12
N PHE A 95 4.89 -0.58 -10.12
CA PHE A 95 3.82 -1.01 -9.23
C PHE A 95 2.72 -1.74 -10.01
N THR A 96 2.34 -2.93 -9.55
CA THR A 96 1.16 -3.66 -10.04
C THR A 96 0.10 -3.68 -8.92
N LEU A 97 -1.01 -2.98 -9.13
CA LEU A 97 -2.09 -2.87 -8.15
C LEU A 97 -3.23 -3.82 -8.52
N VAL A 98 -3.56 -4.74 -7.62
CA VAL A 98 -4.48 -5.84 -7.89
C VAL A 98 -5.66 -5.81 -6.93
N ASP A 99 -6.88 -5.89 -7.46
CA ASP A 99 -8.11 -6.10 -6.66
C ASP A 99 -9.11 -6.93 -7.47
N SER A 100 -9.88 -7.77 -6.79
CA SER A 100 -10.95 -8.57 -7.40
C SER A 100 -12.25 -7.80 -7.59
N ASN A 101 -12.37 -6.59 -7.03
CA ASN A 101 -13.55 -5.73 -7.14
C ASN A 101 -13.41 -4.75 -8.31
N SER A 102 -14.21 -4.96 -9.36
CA SER A 102 -14.18 -4.13 -10.58
C SER A 102 -14.48 -2.66 -10.35
N LYS A 103 -15.29 -2.30 -9.34
CA LYS A 103 -15.58 -0.89 -9.01
C LYS A 103 -14.32 -0.22 -8.44
N LYS A 104 -13.58 -0.93 -7.58
CA LYS A 104 -12.34 -0.44 -7.00
C LYS A 104 -11.25 -0.30 -8.07
N THR A 105 -11.05 -1.31 -8.92
CA THR A 105 -10.04 -1.23 -9.98
C THR A 105 -10.34 -0.14 -11.01
N ARG A 106 -11.61 0.11 -11.35
CA ARG A 106 -11.99 1.27 -12.19
C ARG A 106 -11.59 2.61 -11.57
N PHE A 107 -11.83 2.77 -10.27
CA PHE A 107 -11.39 3.97 -9.56
C PHE A 107 -9.86 4.11 -9.61
N VAL A 108 -9.12 3.02 -9.31
CA VAL A 108 -7.66 3.03 -9.29
C VAL A 108 -7.11 3.34 -10.68
N GLN A 109 -7.65 2.76 -11.75
CA GLN A 109 -7.30 3.08 -13.13
C GLN A 109 -7.50 4.56 -13.46
N GLN A 110 -8.64 5.12 -13.05
CA GLN A 110 -8.92 6.55 -13.24
C GLN A 110 -7.95 7.43 -12.44
N ALA A 111 -7.61 7.05 -11.22
CA ALA A 111 -6.65 7.78 -10.40
C ALA A 111 -5.25 7.76 -11.03
N VAL A 112 -4.79 6.61 -11.53
CA VAL A 112 -3.52 6.46 -12.26
C VAL A 112 -3.46 7.41 -13.46
N LEU A 113 -4.53 7.48 -14.26
CA LEU A 113 -4.63 8.37 -15.41
C LEU A 113 -4.61 9.86 -15.03
N GLU A 114 -5.44 10.25 -14.04
CA GLU A 114 -5.53 11.65 -13.60
C GLU A 114 -4.25 12.15 -12.93
N LEU A 115 -3.55 11.26 -12.20
CA LEU A 115 -2.28 11.55 -11.55
C LEU A 115 -1.07 11.37 -12.48
N LYS A 116 -1.27 10.88 -13.71
CA LYS A 116 -0.24 10.62 -14.71
C LYS A 116 0.89 9.71 -14.19
N LEU A 117 0.52 8.60 -13.54
CA LEU A 117 1.47 7.64 -13.01
C LEU A 117 1.84 6.63 -14.10
N GLU A 118 3.01 6.79 -14.72
CA GLU A 118 3.50 5.92 -15.80
C GLU A 118 4.08 4.60 -15.27
N ASN A 119 4.37 4.54 -13.97
CA ASN A 119 4.97 3.40 -13.29
C ASN A 119 3.94 2.46 -12.62
N VAL A 120 2.64 2.62 -12.94
CA VAL A 120 1.56 1.85 -12.29
C VAL A 120 0.73 1.09 -13.31
N GLU A 121 0.64 -0.22 -13.12
CA GLU A 121 -0.32 -1.11 -13.77
C GLU A 121 -1.45 -1.49 -12.82
N VAL A 122 -2.69 -1.56 -13.32
CA VAL A 122 -3.86 -1.94 -12.51
C VAL A 122 -4.52 -3.18 -13.08
N LEU A 123 -4.62 -4.23 -12.28
CA LEU A 123 -5.19 -5.51 -12.69
C LEU A 123 -6.49 -5.82 -11.93
N HIS A 124 -7.56 -6.05 -12.66
CA HIS A 124 -8.79 -6.64 -12.12
C HIS A 124 -8.67 -8.15 -12.14
N SER A 125 -8.22 -8.74 -11.05
CA SER A 125 -8.00 -10.18 -10.93
C SER A 125 -8.07 -10.65 -9.49
N ARG A 126 -8.31 -11.95 -9.31
CA ARG A 126 -7.99 -12.64 -8.06
C ARG A 126 -6.50 -12.95 -8.03
N VAL A 127 -5.90 -12.88 -6.85
CA VAL A 127 -4.46 -13.07 -6.68
C VAL A 127 -3.99 -14.47 -7.13
N GLU A 128 -4.81 -15.49 -6.91
CA GLU A 128 -4.52 -16.89 -7.26
C GLU A 128 -4.40 -17.11 -8.77
N LEU A 129 -4.97 -16.21 -9.55
CA LEU A 129 -4.96 -16.28 -11.02
C LEU A 129 -3.81 -15.49 -11.64
N LEU A 130 -3.05 -14.75 -10.84
CA LEU A 130 -1.94 -13.95 -11.35
C LEU A 130 -0.78 -14.83 -11.77
N LYS A 131 -0.32 -14.59 -12.98
CA LYS A 131 0.88 -15.22 -13.57
C LYS A 131 1.74 -14.10 -14.17
N PRO A 132 2.44 -13.33 -13.34
CA PRO A 132 3.25 -12.23 -13.83
C PRO A 132 4.41 -12.76 -14.67
N GLU A 133 4.76 -12.05 -15.74
CA GLU A 133 5.93 -12.36 -16.55
C GLU A 133 7.23 -12.27 -15.74
N HIS A 134 7.26 -11.31 -14.83
CA HIS A 134 8.37 -11.10 -13.90
C HIS A 134 7.87 -11.07 -12.46
N LEU A 135 8.52 -11.82 -11.60
CA LEU A 135 8.22 -11.87 -10.17
C LEU A 135 8.55 -10.54 -9.46
N PHE A 136 7.94 -10.34 -8.30
CA PHE A 136 8.03 -9.11 -7.53
C PHE A 136 9.12 -9.18 -6.46
N THR A 137 9.86 -8.10 -6.29
CA THR A 137 10.81 -7.91 -5.18
C THR A 137 10.09 -7.60 -3.88
N THR A 138 8.94 -6.91 -3.97
CA THR A 138 8.04 -6.69 -2.84
C THR A 138 6.61 -7.04 -3.22
N VAL A 139 5.98 -7.87 -2.40
CA VAL A 139 4.52 -8.03 -2.40
C VAL A 139 4.00 -7.40 -1.12
N MET A 140 3.04 -6.51 -1.21
CA MET A 140 2.45 -5.88 -0.04
C MET A 140 0.94 -6.06 0.00
N SER A 141 0.39 -5.98 1.21
CA SER A 141 -1.06 -6.06 1.43
C SER A 141 -1.46 -5.28 2.67
N ARG A 142 -2.65 -4.66 2.61
CA ARG A 142 -3.28 -3.98 3.74
C ARG A 142 -4.68 -4.53 3.96
N ALA A 143 -4.97 -5.05 5.17
CA ALA A 143 -6.30 -5.53 5.57
C ALA A 143 -6.95 -6.56 4.61
N PHE A 144 -6.14 -7.41 3.99
CA PHE A 144 -6.60 -8.34 2.95
C PHE A 144 -7.09 -9.67 3.52
N ALA A 145 -6.30 -10.33 4.38
CA ALA A 145 -6.60 -11.65 4.93
C ALA A 145 -5.79 -11.92 6.22
N ASN A 146 -5.95 -13.10 6.82
CA ASN A 146 -5.04 -13.55 7.88
C ASN A 146 -3.63 -13.85 7.31
N MET A 147 -2.64 -13.99 8.19
CA MET A 147 -1.23 -14.08 7.76
C MET A 147 -0.93 -15.35 6.95
N ASN A 148 -1.54 -16.50 7.30
CA ASN A 148 -1.36 -17.73 6.55
C ASN A 148 -1.94 -17.63 5.12
N ASP A 149 -3.14 -17.07 4.99
CA ASP A 149 -3.78 -16.90 3.68
C ASP A 149 -2.98 -15.93 2.80
N ILE A 150 -2.53 -14.81 3.36
CA ILE A 150 -1.67 -13.86 2.61
C ILE A 150 -0.43 -14.59 2.08
N LEU A 151 0.26 -15.34 2.93
CA LEU A 151 1.46 -16.07 2.56
C LEU A 151 1.19 -17.09 1.46
N GLN A 152 0.17 -17.94 1.62
CA GLN A 152 -0.21 -18.97 0.65
C GLN A 152 -0.59 -18.35 -0.71
N LEU A 153 -1.37 -17.27 -0.67
CA LEU A 153 -1.89 -16.64 -1.88
C LEU A 153 -0.84 -15.83 -2.64
N THR A 154 0.27 -15.43 -1.99
CA THR A 154 1.21 -14.47 -2.60
C THR A 154 2.63 -15.01 -2.81
N THR A 155 3.01 -16.15 -2.19
CA THR A 155 4.37 -16.70 -2.29
C THR A 155 4.80 -16.97 -3.74
N HIS A 156 3.88 -17.38 -4.61
CA HIS A 156 4.15 -17.65 -6.03
C HIS A 156 4.48 -16.37 -6.82
N LEU A 157 4.16 -15.20 -6.29
CA LEU A 157 4.43 -13.89 -6.90
C LEU A 157 5.82 -13.36 -6.56
N LEU A 158 6.45 -13.86 -5.49
CA LEU A 158 7.72 -13.35 -4.97
C LEU A 158 8.92 -13.86 -5.76
N ALA A 159 9.83 -12.97 -6.10
CA ALA A 159 11.17 -13.31 -6.58
C ALA A 159 11.97 -14.08 -5.50
N ASP A 160 13.11 -14.68 -5.86
CA ASP A 160 13.87 -15.55 -4.93
C ASP A 160 14.37 -14.85 -3.65
N ASN A 161 14.60 -13.55 -3.71
CA ASN A 161 14.93 -12.73 -2.54
C ASN A 161 13.81 -11.71 -2.23
N GLY A 162 12.61 -11.98 -2.73
CA GLY A 162 11.47 -11.08 -2.55
C GLY A 162 10.93 -11.12 -1.13
N ILE A 163 10.31 -10.03 -0.74
CA ILE A 163 9.71 -9.83 0.58
C ILE A 163 8.20 -9.66 0.50
N LEU A 164 7.53 -10.15 1.53
CA LEU A 164 6.11 -9.88 1.77
C LEU A 164 5.98 -8.88 2.92
N LEU A 165 5.23 -7.80 2.69
CA LEU A 165 4.93 -6.75 3.66
C LEU A 165 3.43 -6.73 3.97
N ALA A 166 3.04 -7.14 5.17
CA ALA A 166 1.65 -7.09 5.61
C ALA A 166 1.44 -5.97 6.63
N MET A 167 0.63 -4.95 6.27
CA MET A 167 0.26 -3.86 7.17
C MET A 167 -0.87 -4.31 8.08
N LYS A 168 -0.66 -4.19 9.39
CA LYS A 168 -1.64 -4.54 10.42
C LYS A 168 -1.80 -3.39 11.44
N GLY A 169 -2.94 -3.38 12.14
CA GLY A 169 -3.11 -2.54 13.31
C GLY A 169 -2.34 -3.13 14.48
N LEU A 170 -3.01 -3.99 15.25
CA LEU A 170 -2.37 -4.75 16.32
C LEU A 170 -1.51 -5.90 15.75
N VAL A 171 -0.48 -6.28 16.50
CA VAL A 171 0.33 -7.46 16.18
C VAL A 171 -0.57 -8.70 16.26
N PRO A 172 -0.71 -9.48 15.18
CA PRO A 172 -1.58 -10.65 15.16
C PRO A 172 -0.88 -11.89 15.74
N GLU A 173 -0.59 -11.88 17.04
CA GLU A 173 0.25 -12.89 17.71
C GLU A 173 -0.21 -14.33 17.45
N GLN A 174 -1.55 -14.58 17.48
CA GLN A 174 -2.10 -15.91 17.25
C GLN A 174 -1.89 -16.37 15.78
N GLU A 175 -1.98 -15.46 14.83
CA GLU A 175 -1.71 -15.78 13.42
C GLU A 175 -0.22 -16.03 13.20
N LEU A 176 0.64 -15.20 13.82
CA LEU A 176 2.10 -15.29 13.71
C LEU A 176 2.65 -16.57 14.33
N ALA A 177 2.07 -17.03 15.46
CA ALA A 177 2.47 -18.28 16.12
C ALA A 177 2.23 -19.52 15.24
N GLN A 178 1.37 -19.43 14.24
CA GLN A 178 1.05 -20.53 13.32
C GLN A 178 1.91 -20.53 12.04
N LEU A 179 2.74 -19.49 11.85
CA LEU A 179 3.57 -19.39 10.67
C LEU A 179 4.82 -20.28 10.77
N ASN A 180 5.08 -21.04 9.71
CA ASN A 180 6.30 -21.82 9.54
C ASN A 180 7.35 -21.07 8.70
N THR A 181 7.43 -19.76 8.85
CA THR A 181 8.39 -18.92 8.12
C THR A 181 8.96 -17.84 9.04
N ASN A 182 10.14 -17.36 8.72
CA ASN A 182 10.75 -16.26 9.47
C ASN A 182 10.00 -14.96 9.19
N TYR A 183 9.75 -14.22 10.23
CA TYR A 183 9.13 -12.89 10.13
C TYR A 183 9.77 -11.90 11.09
N THR A 184 9.62 -10.64 10.78
CA THR A 184 9.99 -9.51 11.65
C THR A 184 8.78 -8.62 11.84
N VAL A 185 8.49 -8.26 13.08
CA VAL A 185 7.44 -7.28 13.42
C VAL A 185 8.11 -5.92 13.58
N ILE A 186 7.69 -4.97 12.76
CA ILE A 186 8.21 -3.60 12.74
C ILE A 186 7.10 -2.68 13.24
N PRO A 187 7.23 -2.08 14.45
CA PRO A 187 6.28 -1.09 14.93
C PRO A 187 6.33 0.16 14.03
N LEU A 188 5.18 0.66 13.63
CA LEU A 188 5.06 1.87 12.84
C LEU A 188 4.47 3.00 13.68
N LYS A 189 5.12 4.16 13.69
CA LYS A 189 4.58 5.40 14.26
C LYS A 189 4.07 6.27 13.13
N VAL A 190 2.75 6.35 13.00
CA VAL A 190 2.11 7.14 11.95
C VAL A 190 1.62 8.46 12.52
N PRO A 191 2.11 9.61 12.03
CA PRO A 191 1.70 10.92 12.54
C PRO A 191 0.18 11.14 12.39
N GLY A 192 -0.45 11.54 13.49
CA GLY A 192 -1.90 11.76 13.55
C GLY A 192 -2.76 10.51 13.67
N ILE A 193 -2.14 9.35 13.97
CA ILE A 193 -2.83 8.10 14.32
C ILE A 193 -2.34 7.63 15.68
N GLU A 194 -3.25 7.58 16.67
CA GLU A 194 -2.93 7.08 18.00
C GLU A 194 -3.02 5.54 18.09
N ALA A 195 -3.83 4.94 17.23
CA ALA A 195 -3.97 3.49 17.17
C ALA A 195 -2.66 2.82 16.73
N GLU A 196 -2.36 1.68 17.33
CA GLU A 196 -1.18 0.90 16.98
C GLU A 196 -1.15 0.53 15.50
N ARG A 197 0.06 0.52 14.96
CA ARG A 197 0.37 0.09 13.60
C ARG A 197 1.64 -0.75 13.60
N CYS A 198 1.61 -1.84 12.86
CA CYS A 198 2.81 -2.62 12.62
C CYS A 198 2.88 -3.11 11.18
N LEU A 199 4.09 -3.38 10.75
CA LEU A 199 4.40 -4.03 9.49
C LEU A 199 4.99 -5.40 9.80
N ILE A 200 4.40 -6.44 9.25
CA ILE A 200 4.96 -7.79 9.30
C ILE A 200 5.75 -7.99 8.02
N ARG A 201 7.06 -8.13 8.16
CA ARG A 201 7.99 -8.42 7.05
C ARG A 201 8.33 -9.90 7.06
N MET A 202 8.13 -10.57 5.95
CA MET A 202 8.50 -11.95 5.73
C MET A 202 9.39 -12.05 4.48
N GLU A 203 10.39 -12.91 4.53
CA GLU A 203 11.25 -13.21 3.38
C GLU A 203 10.81 -14.55 2.77
N LYS A 204 10.86 -14.63 1.44
CA LYS A 204 10.65 -15.91 0.78
C LYS A 204 11.75 -16.86 1.23
N ASN A 205 11.37 -17.99 1.83
CA ASN A 205 12.35 -19.02 2.17
C ASN A 205 13.06 -19.46 0.89
N LYS A 206 14.38 -19.39 0.88
CA LYS A 206 15.17 -20.09 -0.14
C LYS A 206 14.86 -21.58 0.05
N HIS A 207 14.25 -22.18 -0.93
CA HIS A 207 14.16 -23.64 -0.95
C HIS A 207 15.58 -24.19 -0.87
N GLY A 208 15.87 -24.91 0.23
CA GLY A 208 17.07 -25.69 0.35
C GLY A 208 17.04 -26.89 -0.61
#